data_568dfd6b753e9b85c75c84e9adb077bd
#
_entry.id   568dfd6b753e9b85c75c84e9adb077bd
#
_cell.length_a   1.000
_cell.length_b   1.000
_cell.length_c   1.000
_cell.angle_alpha   90.00
_cell.angle_beta   90.00
_cell.angle_gamma   90.00
#
_symmetry.space_group_name_H-M   'P 1'
#
loop_
_entity.id
_entity.type
_entity.pdbx_description
1 polymer ?
#
loop_
_entity_poly.entity_id
_entity_poly.type
_entity_poly.pdbx_seq_one_letter_code
_entity_poly.pdbx_strand_id
1 'polypeptide(L)'
;KTIVFVTHDMDEAIKLADKIAIMDQGELVQYDTPENILKHPANEFVKNFVGHKRIWNSPEYIKVKDIMITRPITCKEDDSKFYCINKMRMSRVDSLMVINDERQLLGILYAESLSLKNRKSKGIEDYIEKDFVSVKENDSIVDLAKIIKNTKSATIPVVDTKQRLTGLITRSSLITALSQQFVEEEK
;
A
#
# COMPACT_ATOMS: atom_id res chain seq x y z
N LYS A 1 17.03 -16.41 -26.62
CA LYS A 1 17.35 -17.80 -26.26
C LYS A 1 16.60 -18.18 -25.01
N THR A 2 15.95 -19.34 -25.00
CA THR A 2 15.32 -19.91 -23.80
C THR A 2 16.39 -20.68 -23.02
N ILE A 3 16.47 -20.42 -21.72
CA ILE A 3 17.36 -21.12 -20.80
C ILE A 3 16.49 -21.85 -19.79
N VAL A 4 16.75 -23.12 -19.56
CA VAL A 4 16.14 -23.92 -18.51
C VAL A 4 17.25 -24.35 -17.56
N PHE A 5 17.10 -24.04 -16.27
CA PHE A 5 17.99 -24.54 -15.25
C PHE A 5 17.21 -25.20 -14.13
N VAL A 6 17.83 -26.14 -13.44
CA VAL A 6 17.24 -26.85 -12.31
C VAL A 6 18.04 -26.51 -11.06
N THR A 7 17.36 -26.05 -10.05
CA THR A 7 17.95 -25.74 -8.76
C THR A 7 17.02 -26.16 -7.62
N HIS A 8 17.56 -26.40 -6.45
CA HIS A 8 16.79 -26.52 -5.22
C HIS A 8 16.82 -25.22 -4.39
N ASP A 9 17.54 -24.19 -4.86
CA ASP A 9 17.61 -22.89 -4.22
C ASP A 9 16.54 -21.94 -4.80
N MET A 10 15.55 -21.65 -3.97
CA MET A 10 14.45 -20.75 -4.36
C MET A 10 14.91 -19.29 -4.52
N ASP A 11 15.97 -18.85 -3.84
CA ASP A 11 16.46 -17.47 -3.97
C ASP A 11 17.13 -17.28 -5.34
N GLU A 12 17.84 -18.32 -5.82
CA GLU A 12 18.36 -18.31 -7.20
C GLU A 12 17.23 -18.32 -8.22
N ALA A 13 16.24 -19.21 -8.04
CA ALA A 13 15.10 -19.31 -8.94
C ALA A 13 14.33 -17.98 -9.03
N ILE A 14 14.02 -17.34 -7.90
CA ILE A 14 13.31 -16.07 -7.84
C ILE A 14 14.07 -14.94 -8.53
N LYS A 15 15.41 -14.90 -8.38
CA LYS A 15 16.23 -13.82 -8.95
C LYS A 15 16.49 -13.97 -10.45
N LEU A 16 16.53 -15.19 -10.97
CA LEU A 16 17.01 -15.46 -12.32
C LEU A 16 15.92 -15.81 -13.31
N ALA A 17 14.78 -16.35 -12.85
CA ALA A 17 13.77 -16.91 -13.72
C ALA A 17 12.66 -15.93 -14.07
N ASP A 18 12.24 -15.91 -15.34
CA ASP A 18 10.99 -15.30 -15.79
C ASP A 18 9.78 -16.13 -15.34
N LYS A 19 9.95 -17.46 -15.28
CA LYS A 19 8.95 -18.42 -14.80
C LYS A 19 9.61 -19.56 -14.04
N ILE A 20 8.91 -20.03 -13.01
CA ILE A 20 9.35 -21.12 -12.14
C ILE A 20 8.34 -22.27 -12.23
N ALA A 21 8.86 -23.47 -12.43
CA ALA A 21 8.10 -24.73 -12.33
C ALA A 21 8.48 -25.42 -11.02
N ILE A 22 7.54 -25.55 -10.10
CA ILE A 22 7.73 -26.28 -8.84
C ILE A 22 7.26 -27.70 -9.05
N MET A 23 8.17 -28.65 -8.80
CA MET A 23 7.93 -30.08 -8.96
C MET A 23 7.92 -30.75 -7.57
N ASP A 24 7.01 -31.70 -7.38
CA ASP A 24 6.96 -32.59 -6.22
C ASP A 24 6.73 -34.02 -6.68
N GLN A 25 7.56 -34.95 -6.23
CA GLN A 25 7.50 -36.38 -6.56
C GLN A 25 7.34 -36.69 -8.07
N GLY A 26 7.93 -35.84 -8.94
CA GLY A 26 7.86 -35.98 -10.38
C GLY A 26 6.64 -35.32 -11.03
N GLU A 27 5.74 -34.72 -10.26
CA GLU A 27 4.58 -33.98 -10.74
C GLU A 27 4.80 -32.48 -10.72
N LEU A 28 4.25 -31.77 -11.72
CA LEU A 28 4.26 -30.32 -11.77
C LEU A 28 3.16 -29.77 -10.84
N VAL A 29 3.57 -29.12 -9.73
CA VAL A 29 2.64 -28.59 -8.74
C VAL A 29 2.20 -27.17 -9.06
N GLN A 30 3.15 -26.31 -9.48
CA GLN A 30 2.84 -24.94 -9.91
C GLN A 30 3.82 -24.47 -10.97
N TYR A 31 3.30 -23.73 -11.95
CA TYR A 31 4.10 -23.07 -12.98
C TYR A 31 3.63 -21.63 -13.16
N ASP A 32 4.42 -20.68 -12.71
CA ASP A 32 4.04 -19.27 -12.75
C ASP A 32 5.26 -18.34 -12.68
N THR A 33 5.01 -17.02 -12.66
CA THR A 33 6.03 -16.01 -12.37
C THR A 33 6.49 -16.08 -10.91
N PRO A 34 7.72 -15.65 -10.59
CA PRO A 34 8.17 -15.57 -9.20
C PRO A 34 7.20 -14.79 -8.29
N GLU A 35 6.67 -13.65 -8.77
CA GLU A 35 5.69 -12.85 -8.04
C GLU A 35 4.44 -13.65 -7.67
N ASN A 36 3.85 -14.37 -8.62
CA ASN A 36 2.64 -15.16 -8.37
C ASN A 36 2.89 -16.33 -7.43
N ILE A 37 4.03 -17.00 -7.56
CA ILE A 37 4.39 -18.10 -6.64
C ILE A 37 4.56 -17.59 -5.22
N LEU A 38 5.17 -16.42 -5.04
CA LEU A 38 5.34 -15.80 -3.72
C LEU A 38 4.02 -15.35 -3.10
N LYS A 39 3.11 -14.77 -3.92
CA LYS A 39 1.84 -14.19 -3.45
C LYS A 39 0.70 -15.19 -3.39
N HIS A 40 0.68 -16.14 -4.29
CA HIS A 40 -0.42 -17.08 -4.52
C HIS A 40 0.09 -18.52 -4.66
N PRO A 41 0.69 -19.11 -3.60
CA PRO A 41 1.12 -20.50 -3.63
C PRO A 41 -0.08 -21.42 -3.85
N ALA A 42 0.07 -22.39 -4.75
CA ALA A 42 -1.03 -23.29 -5.17
C ALA A 42 -1.55 -24.17 -4.02
N ASN A 43 -0.70 -24.54 -3.09
CA ASN A 43 -1.04 -25.36 -1.93
C ASN A 43 -0.05 -25.16 -0.77
N GLU A 44 -0.29 -25.85 0.36
CA GLU A 44 0.58 -25.79 1.54
C GLU A 44 2.01 -26.30 1.27
N PHE A 45 2.19 -27.26 0.37
CA PHE A 45 3.54 -27.71 -0.01
C PHE A 45 4.32 -26.57 -0.64
N VAL A 46 3.76 -25.90 -1.66
CA VAL A 46 4.40 -24.76 -2.32
C VAL A 46 4.65 -23.63 -1.31
N LYS A 47 3.68 -23.31 -0.48
CA LYS A 47 3.77 -22.28 0.54
C LYS A 47 4.92 -22.53 1.52
N ASN A 48 5.07 -23.76 2.00
CA ASN A 48 6.15 -24.17 2.89
C ASN A 48 7.50 -24.22 2.17
N PHE A 49 7.52 -24.74 0.94
CA PHE A 49 8.74 -24.86 0.13
C PHE A 49 9.31 -23.48 -0.23
N VAL A 50 8.44 -22.55 -0.62
CA VAL A 50 8.81 -21.16 -0.91
C VAL A 50 9.22 -20.41 0.37
N GLY A 51 8.54 -20.67 1.48
CA GLY A 51 8.75 -20.01 2.76
C GLY A 51 7.99 -18.68 2.87
N HIS A 52 7.22 -18.53 3.94
CA HIS A 52 6.29 -17.41 4.18
C HIS A 52 6.94 -16.03 4.17
N LYS A 53 8.22 -15.92 4.52
CA LYS A 53 8.93 -14.64 4.65
C LYS A 53 9.67 -14.20 3.38
N ARG A 54 9.74 -15.06 2.37
CA ARG A 54 10.61 -14.81 1.20
C ARG A 54 10.14 -13.64 0.34
N ILE A 55 8.84 -13.32 0.33
CA ILE A 55 8.32 -12.14 -0.36
C ILE A 55 8.94 -10.84 0.19
N TRP A 56 9.27 -10.79 1.49
CA TRP A 56 9.89 -9.63 2.12
C TRP A 56 11.38 -9.49 1.80
N ASN A 57 12.02 -10.58 1.37
CA ASN A 57 13.38 -10.58 0.84
C ASN A 57 13.44 -10.11 -0.63
N SER A 58 12.26 -9.98 -1.26
CA SER A 58 12.08 -9.54 -2.65
C SER A 58 11.09 -8.36 -2.72
N PRO A 59 11.44 -7.21 -2.12
CA PRO A 59 10.52 -6.07 -1.96
C PRO A 59 10.03 -5.49 -3.30
N GLU A 60 10.73 -5.77 -4.40
CA GLU A 60 10.31 -5.41 -5.76
C GLU A 60 8.95 -6.00 -6.17
N TYR A 61 8.57 -7.14 -5.59
CA TYR A 61 7.28 -7.79 -5.84
C TYR A 61 6.15 -7.28 -4.95
N ILE A 62 6.48 -6.53 -3.88
CA ILE A 62 5.47 -5.93 -3.01
C ILE A 62 4.99 -4.62 -3.65
N LYS A 63 3.67 -4.52 -3.88
CA LYS A 63 3.03 -3.34 -4.46
C LYS A 63 2.31 -2.53 -3.38
N VAL A 64 2.07 -1.26 -3.66
CA VAL A 64 1.31 -0.36 -2.80
C VAL A 64 -0.04 -0.97 -2.40
N LYS A 65 -0.76 -1.61 -3.33
CA LYS A 65 -2.04 -2.28 -3.08
C LYS A 65 -1.98 -3.39 -2.03
N ASP A 66 -0.82 -4.03 -1.84
CA ASP A 66 -0.64 -5.14 -0.90
C ASP A 66 -0.58 -4.66 0.57
N ILE A 67 -0.31 -3.35 0.78
CA ILE A 67 -0.09 -2.75 2.10
C ILE A 67 -0.96 -1.52 2.39
N MET A 68 -1.72 -1.03 1.42
CA MET A 68 -2.54 0.18 1.59
C MET A 68 -3.78 -0.08 2.44
N ILE A 69 -4.25 0.97 3.08
CA ILE A 69 -5.57 1.03 3.69
C ILE A 69 -6.59 1.25 2.55
N THR A 70 -7.46 0.27 2.31
CA THR A 70 -8.38 0.26 1.16
C THR A 70 -9.61 1.14 1.34
N ARG A 71 -9.89 1.62 2.55
CA ARG A 71 -11.05 2.48 2.88
C ARG A 71 -10.62 3.71 3.66
N PRO A 72 -9.91 4.66 3.00
CA PRO A 72 -9.55 5.91 3.65
C PRO A 72 -10.80 6.71 4.04
N ILE A 73 -10.72 7.43 5.14
CA ILE A 73 -11.80 8.30 5.58
C ILE A 73 -11.77 9.57 4.74
N THR A 74 -12.90 9.91 4.13
CA THR A 74 -13.02 11.01 3.17
C THR A 74 -13.97 12.09 3.68
N CYS A 75 -13.88 13.29 3.11
CA CYS A 75 -14.87 14.36 3.19
C CYS A 75 -15.01 15.03 1.82
N LYS A 76 -16.04 15.88 1.68
CA LYS A 76 -16.23 16.73 0.51
C LYS A 76 -15.76 18.16 0.79
N GLU A 77 -15.45 18.91 -0.26
CA GLU A 77 -14.98 20.29 -0.16
C GLU A 77 -16.02 21.23 0.50
N ASP A 78 -17.29 20.92 0.35
CA ASP A 78 -18.45 21.68 0.91
C ASP A 78 -18.85 21.22 2.33
N ASP A 79 -18.18 20.20 2.89
CA ASP A 79 -18.43 19.76 4.25
C ASP A 79 -18.06 20.86 5.27
N SER A 80 -18.86 20.96 6.35
CA SER A 80 -18.57 21.93 7.41
C SER A 80 -17.35 21.52 8.25
N LYS A 81 -16.62 22.51 8.76
CA LYS A 81 -15.49 22.30 9.69
C LYS A 81 -15.89 21.41 10.88
N PHE A 82 -17.07 21.66 11.47
CA PHE A 82 -17.58 20.87 12.58
C PHE A 82 -17.77 19.39 12.22
N TYR A 83 -18.36 19.13 11.04
CA TYR A 83 -18.53 17.77 10.53
C TYR A 83 -17.19 17.06 10.35
N CYS A 84 -16.22 17.69 9.72
CA CYS A 84 -14.90 17.12 9.48
C CYS A 84 -14.17 16.80 10.80
N ILE A 85 -14.21 17.70 11.78
CA ILE A 85 -13.59 17.47 13.10
C ILE A 85 -14.24 16.29 13.81
N ASN A 86 -15.57 16.21 13.81
CA ASN A 86 -16.27 15.09 14.43
C ASN A 86 -15.96 13.77 13.70
N LYS A 87 -15.90 13.78 12.38
CA LYS A 87 -15.56 12.61 11.57
C LYS A 87 -14.17 12.10 11.89
N MET A 88 -13.17 12.99 11.96
CA MET A 88 -11.81 12.64 12.39
C MET A 88 -11.80 12.00 13.78
N ARG A 89 -12.50 12.62 14.75
CA ARG A 89 -12.60 12.11 16.13
C ARG A 89 -13.23 10.73 16.19
N MET A 90 -14.37 10.54 15.54
CA MET A 90 -15.10 9.26 15.53
C MET A 90 -14.31 8.15 14.85
N SER A 91 -13.59 8.49 13.79
CA SER A 91 -12.77 7.54 13.03
C SER A 91 -11.36 7.36 13.60
N ARG A 92 -10.98 8.13 14.63
CA ARG A 92 -9.65 8.13 15.26
C ARG A 92 -8.52 8.35 14.24
N VAL A 93 -8.74 9.33 13.35
CA VAL A 93 -7.75 9.76 12.35
C VAL A 93 -7.46 11.24 12.51
N ASP A 94 -6.27 11.66 12.10
CA ASP A 94 -5.79 13.04 12.13
C ASP A 94 -5.93 13.76 10.79
N SER A 95 -6.39 13.06 9.76
CA SER A 95 -6.54 13.59 8.41
C SER A 95 -7.73 12.96 7.68
N LEU A 96 -8.33 13.73 6.76
CA LEU A 96 -9.37 13.27 5.83
C LEU A 96 -8.90 13.52 4.40
N MET A 97 -9.22 12.57 3.52
CA MET A 97 -9.04 12.74 2.08
C MET A 97 -10.21 13.53 1.52
N VAL A 98 -9.96 14.69 0.92
CA VAL A 98 -10.99 15.52 0.30
C VAL A 98 -11.23 15.04 -1.11
N ILE A 99 -12.45 14.65 -1.43
CA ILE A 99 -12.84 14.12 -2.74
C ILE A 99 -14.05 14.83 -3.32
N ASN A 100 -14.16 14.84 -4.66
CA ASN A 100 -15.37 15.24 -5.36
C ASN A 100 -16.37 14.07 -5.53
N ASP A 101 -17.48 14.30 -6.22
CA ASP A 101 -18.52 13.29 -6.46
C ASP A 101 -18.03 12.11 -7.31
N GLU A 102 -17.07 12.33 -8.19
CA GLU A 102 -16.41 11.31 -9.00
C GLU A 102 -15.31 10.55 -8.25
N ARG A 103 -15.16 10.79 -6.93
CA ARG A 103 -14.12 10.26 -6.04
C ARG A 103 -12.70 10.71 -6.39
N GLN A 104 -12.52 11.75 -7.20
CA GLN A 104 -11.20 12.31 -7.48
C GLN A 104 -10.68 13.02 -6.23
N LEU A 105 -9.40 12.83 -5.94
CA LEU A 105 -8.74 13.43 -4.81
C LEU A 105 -8.45 14.91 -5.09
N LEU A 106 -9.01 15.79 -4.26
CA LEU A 106 -8.83 17.25 -4.34
C LEU A 106 -7.73 17.76 -3.39
N GLY A 107 -7.46 17.02 -2.32
CA GLY A 107 -6.46 17.40 -1.32
C GLY A 107 -6.57 16.60 -0.03
N ILE A 108 -5.83 17.03 0.97
CA ILE A 108 -5.79 16.43 2.31
C ILE A 108 -6.18 17.50 3.32
N LEU A 109 -7.07 17.16 4.25
CA LEU A 109 -7.47 18.01 5.34
C LEU A 109 -6.89 17.46 6.65
N TYR A 110 -6.01 18.21 7.31
CA TYR A 110 -5.40 17.82 8.56
C TYR A 110 -6.11 18.45 9.76
N ALA A 111 -6.23 17.73 10.88
CA ALA A 111 -6.80 18.23 12.13
C ALA A 111 -6.05 19.45 12.66
N GLU A 112 -4.72 19.46 12.51
CA GLU A 112 -3.86 20.57 12.92
C GLU A 112 -4.24 21.86 12.17
N SER A 113 -4.44 21.79 10.84
CA SER A 113 -4.84 22.94 10.02
C SER A 113 -6.16 23.55 10.49
N LEU A 114 -7.13 22.71 10.90
CA LEU A 114 -8.42 23.16 11.43
C LEU A 114 -8.32 23.82 12.80
N SER A 115 -7.29 23.53 13.58
CA SER A 115 -7.06 24.08 14.93
C SER A 115 -6.45 25.48 14.91
N LEU A 116 -5.87 25.93 13.79
CA LEU A 116 -5.28 27.24 13.66
C LEU A 116 -6.35 28.35 13.73
N LYS A 117 -6.33 29.15 14.80
CA LYS A 117 -7.38 30.11 15.22
C LYS A 117 -7.64 31.28 14.25
N ASN A 118 -6.84 31.51 13.22
CA ASN A 118 -6.81 32.77 12.48
C ASN A 118 -7.46 32.76 11.09
N ARG A 119 -8.04 31.65 10.63
CA ARG A 119 -8.74 31.62 9.35
C ARG A 119 -10.24 31.90 9.56
N LYS A 120 -10.74 32.94 8.91
CA LYS A 120 -12.13 33.43 9.03
C LYS A 120 -13.14 32.60 8.21
N SER A 121 -12.70 31.58 7.46
CA SER A 121 -13.58 30.76 6.65
C SER A 121 -14.53 29.91 7.50
N LYS A 122 -15.80 29.86 7.07
CA LYS A 122 -16.84 28.99 7.68
C LYS A 122 -16.73 27.55 7.17
N GLY A 123 -16.21 27.33 5.97
CA GLY A 123 -15.97 26.04 5.33
C GLY A 123 -14.57 25.49 5.61
N ILE A 124 -14.18 24.49 4.83
CA ILE A 124 -12.88 23.83 4.93
C ILE A 124 -11.94 24.16 3.76
N GLU A 125 -12.37 24.92 2.77
CA GLU A 125 -11.67 25.17 1.49
C GLU A 125 -10.27 25.76 1.70
N ASP A 126 -10.15 26.70 2.67
CA ASP A 126 -8.88 27.37 3.02
C ASP A 126 -7.91 26.48 3.80
N TYR A 127 -8.36 25.32 4.26
CA TYR A 127 -7.59 24.40 5.11
C TYR A 127 -7.13 23.16 4.34
N ILE A 128 -7.59 22.99 3.08
CA ILE A 128 -7.23 21.86 2.25
C ILE A 128 -5.80 22.03 1.75
N GLU A 129 -4.95 21.06 2.09
CA GLU A 129 -3.59 20.94 1.53
C GLU A 129 -3.70 20.37 0.11
N LYS A 130 -3.39 21.20 -0.89
CA LYS A 130 -3.46 20.83 -2.31
C LYS A 130 -2.10 20.39 -2.88
N ASP A 131 -1.02 20.70 -2.16
CA ASP A 131 0.34 20.25 -2.53
C ASP A 131 0.65 18.96 -1.78
N PHE A 132 0.27 17.84 -2.36
CA PHE A 132 0.48 16.51 -1.81
C PHE A 132 1.09 15.56 -2.84
N VAL A 133 1.83 14.58 -2.35
CA VAL A 133 2.34 13.48 -3.17
C VAL A 133 1.36 12.32 -3.11
N SER A 134 1.08 11.70 -4.24
CA SER A 134 0.27 10.49 -4.34
C SER A 134 1.03 9.38 -5.08
N VAL A 135 0.60 8.14 -4.89
CA VAL A 135 1.13 6.95 -5.54
C VAL A 135 0.02 6.13 -6.18
N LYS A 136 0.39 5.18 -7.02
CA LYS A 136 -0.54 4.25 -7.68
C LYS A 136 -0.51 2.88 -7.01
N GLU A 137 -1.60 2.14 -7.14
CA GLU A 137 -1.75 0.79 -6.56
C GLU A 137 -0.63 -0.19 -6.96
N ASN A 138 -0.15 -0.08 -8.21
CA ASN A 138 0.86 -0.97 -8.74
C ASN A 138 2.31 -0.46 -8.59
N ASP A 139 2.50 0.70 -7.96
CA ASP A 139 3.85 1.17 -7.64
C ASP A 139 4.53 0.20 -6.66
N SER A 140 5.86 0.07 -6.76
CA SER A 140 6.61 -0.81 -5.86
C SER A 140 6.76 -0.19 -4.47
N ILE A 141 6.88 -1.04 -3.44
CA ILE A 141 7.20 -0.58 -2.08
C ILE A 141 8.58 0.12 -2.04
N VAL A 142 9.48 -0.24 -2.94
CA VAL A 142 10.82 0.37 -3.05
C VAL A 142 10.70 1.84 -3.48
N ASP A 143 9.85 2.12 -4.48
CA ASP A 143 9.62 3.50 -4.93
C ASP A 143 8.83 4.30 -3.91
N LEU A 144 7.84 3.68 -3.27
CA LEU A 144 7.14 4.26 -2.13
C LEU A 144 8.11 4.67 -1.02
N ALA A 145 9.09 3.83 -0.67
CA ALA A 145 10.09 4.14 0.35
C ALA A 145 10.94 5.37 -0.01
N LYS A 146 11.30 5.55 -1.29
CA LYS A 146 12.00 6.75 -1.78
C LYS A 146 11.15 8.01 -1.60
N ILE A 147 9.85 7.91 -1.91
CA ILE A 147 8.89 9.01 -1.76
C ILE A 147 8.77 9.39 -0.27
N ILE A 148 8.57 8.41 0.61
CA ILE A 148 8.44 8.63 2.06
C ILE A 148 9.68 9.30 2.65
N LYS A 149 10.88 8.90 2.19
CA LYS A 149 12.14 9.50 2.62
C LYS A 149 12.21 10.99 2.29
N ASN A 150 11.62 11.40 1.17
CA ASN A 150 11.71 12.76 0.65
C ASN A 150 10.49 13.64 1.01
N THR A 151 9.43 13.07 1.57
CA THR A 151 8.25 13.82 2.00
C THR A 151 8.15 13.93 3.52
N LYS A 152 7.66 15.08 3.99
CA LYS A 152 7.33 15.28 5.41
C LYS A 152 5.94 14.77 5.75
N SER A 153 5.10 14.47 4.75
CA SER A 153 3.74 13.99 4.97
C SER A 153 3.75 12.62 5.64
N ALA A 154 2.92 12.46 6.67
CA ALA A 154 2.67 11.17 7.32
C ALA A 154 1.67 10.30 6.53
N THR A 155 1.03 10.88 5.52
CA THR A 155 -0.12 10.35 4.80
C THR A 155 0.12 10.47 3.30
N ILE A 156 0.07 9.36 2.57
CA ILE A 156 0.26 9.31 1.11
C ILE A 156 -0.97 8.68 0.48
N PRO A 157 -1.81 9.46 -0.21
CA PRO A 157 -2.95 8.92 -0.94
C PRO A 157 -2.54 7.97 -2.07
N VAL A 158 -3.35 6.95 -2.28
CA VAL A 158 -3.25 6.05 -3.43
C VAL A 158 -4.37 6.38 -4.41
N VAL A 159 -4.01 6.60 -5.67
CA VAL A 159 -4.97 7.01 -6.71
C VAL A 159 -4.85 6.13 -7.95
N ASP A 160 -5.95 6.01 -8.69
CA ASP A 160 -5.95 5.35 -9.99
C ASP A 160 -5.50 6.30 -11.13
N THR A 161 -5.56 5.83 -12.36
CA THR A 161 -5.18 6.59 -13.57
C THR A 161 -6.09 7.79 -13.83
N LYS A 162 -7.30 7.83 -13.23
CA LYS A 162 -8.26 8.93 -13.31
C LYS A 162 -8.20 9.85 -12.09
N GLN A 163 -7.15 9.74 -11.26
CA GLN A 163 -6.97 10.48 -10.01
C GLN A 163 -8.06 10.18 -8.96
N ARG A 164 -8.76 9.06 -9.04
CA ARG A 164 -9.73 8.65 -8.03
C ARG A 164 -9.01 7.98 -6.87
N LEU A 165 -9.41 8.35 -5.66
CA LEU A 165 -8.88 7.80 -4.44
C LEU A 165 -9.24 6.31 -4.30
N THR A 166 -8.25 5.44 -4.23
CA THR A 166 -8.41 3.98 -4.07
C THR A 166 -7.88 3.48 -2.74
N GLY A 167 -6.96 4.21 -2.12
CA GLY A 167 -6.39 3.80 -0.85
C GLY A 167 -5.56 4.90 -0.18
N LEU A 168 -4.91 4.51 0.89
CA LEU A 168 -4.08 5.37 1.70
C LEU A 168 -2.89 4.59 2.27
N ILE A 169 -1.71 5.18 2.22
CA ILE A 169 -0.53 4.72 2.95
C ILE A 169 -0.28 5.67 4.11
N THR A 170 -0.05 5.12 5.29
CA THR A 170 0.43 5.85 6.48
C THR A 170 1.71 5.21 6.98
N ARG A 171 2.46 5.93 7.82
CA ARG A 171 3.62 5.34 8.50
C ARG A 171 3.24 4.13 9.33
N SER A 172 2.07 4.17 9.98
CA SER A 172 1.56 3.05 10.76
C SER A 172 1.24 1.83 9.88
N SER A 173 0.60 2.02 8.71
CA SER A 173 0.30 0.90 7.79
C SER A 173 1.57 0.22 7.28
N LEU A 174 2.63 1.00 7.02
CA LEU A 174 3.95 0.45 6.66
C LEU A 174 4.58 -0.33 7.79
N ILE A 175 4.58 0.22 9.02
CA ILE A 175 5.13 -0.49 10.19
C ILE A 175 4.35 -1.78 10.42
N THR A 176 3.02 -1.74 10.34
CA THR A 176 2.18 -2.94 10.46
C THR A 176 2.52 -3.97 9.41
N ALA A 177 2.62 -3.57 8.13
CA ALA A 177 2.98 -4.47 7.05
C ALA A 177 4.36 -5.11 7.25
N LEU A 178 5.34 -4.30 7.67
CA LEU A 178 6.69 -4.80 7.97
C LEU A 178 6.73 -5.68 9.23
N SER A 179 5.93 -5.39 10.26
CA SER A 179 5.91 -6.17 11.49
C SER A 179 5.25 -7.54 11.35
N GLN A 180 4.32 -7.70 10.39
CA GLN A 180 3.69 -9.00 10.10
C GLN A 180 4.73 -10.09 9.77
N GLN A 181 5.86 -9.73 9.16
CA GLN A 181 6.95 -10.67 8.90
C GLN A 181 7.59 -11.24 10.19
N PHE A 182 7.40 -10.56 11.35
CA PHE A 182 8.03 -10.98 12.63
C PHE A 182 7.05 -11.68 13.58
N VAL A 183 5.73 -11.45 13.41
CA VAL A 183 4.70 -11.92 14.38
C VAL A 183 4.24 -13.36 14.12
N GLU A 184 4.43 -13.91 12.92
CA GLU A 184 4.00 -15.28 12.58
C GLU A 184 4.96 -16.39 13.09
N GLU A 185 5.95 -16.07 13.93
CA GLU A 185 6.91 -17.05 14.46
C GLU A 185 6.43 -17.79 15.73
N GLU A 186 5.27 -17.45 16.31
CA GLU A 186 4.81 -18.03 17.59
C GLU A 186 3.60 -18.98 17.46
N LYS A 187 3.53 -19.78 16.39
CA LYS A 187 2.54 -20.88 16.34
C LYS A 187 3.14 -22.18 15.83
#